data_065afbc25301db16b8430d56a5ac2244
#
_entry.id   065afbc25301db16b8430d56a5ac2244
#
_cell.length_a   1.000
_cell.length_b   1.000
_cell.length_c   1.000
_cell.angle_alpha   90.00
_cell.angle_beta   90.00
_cell.angle_gamma   90.00
#
_symmetry.space_group_name_H-M   'P 1'
#
loop_
_entity.id
_entity.type
_entity.pdbx_description
1 polymer ?
#
loop_
_entity_poly.entity_id
_entity_poly.type
_entity_poly.pdbx_seq_one_letter_code
_entity_poly.pdbx_strand_id
1 'polypeptide(L)'
;MLSATEIRIGVVIAGDSIADDVVINHFVKVAGLNASNISIKHVPNDLQVVMGVLFFAEYTDVDGVVVIANNAGPDWLLCMQKALYDLQIQWNMPIEIGGAYGAAAAESIVRMVQMQYEMAGELPVERSTPLSVNRKDSIN
;
A
#
# COMPACT_ATOMS: atom_id res chain seq x y z
N MET A 1 16.40 -13.28 1.45
CA MET A 1 15.70 -11.99 1.43
C MET A 1 14.43 -12.09 0.59
N LEU A 2 13.37 -11.45 1.03
CA LEU A 2 12.12 -11.42 0.28
C LEU A 2 12.30 -10.62 -1.02
N SER A 3 11.93 -11.23 -2.14
CA SER A 3 12.02 -10.55 -3.44
C SER A 3 10.85 -9.60 -3.64
N ALA A 4 11.09 -8.47 -4.33
CA ALA A 4 10.03 -7.54 -4.68
C ALA A 4 8.89 -8.23 -5.48
N THR A 5 9.21 -9.24 -6.28
CA THR A 5 8.22 -9.97 -7.08
C THR A 5 7.23 -10.77 -6.23
N GLU A 6 7.52 -10.98 -4.96
CA GLU A 6 6.65 -11.71 -4.03
C GLU A 6 5.77 -10.78 -3.19
N ILE A 7 6.00 -9.49 -3.25
CA ILE A 7 5.28 -8.49 -2.44
C ILE A 7 3.98 -8.12 -3.13
N ARG A 8 2.91 -8.04 -2.35
CA ARG A 8 1.56 -7.67 -2.82
C ARG A 8 1.25 -6.25 -2.38
N ILE A 9 0.90 -5.41 -3.34
CA ILE A 9 0.62 -3.99 -3.07
C ILE A 9 -0.79 -3.63 -3.51
N GLY A 10 -1.51 -2.92 -2.62
CA GLY A 10 -2.73 -2.25 -2.96
C GLY A 10 -2.46 -0.82 -3.40
N VAL A 11 -3.25 -0.31 -4.31
CA VAL A 11 -3.19 1.08 -4.75
C VAL A 11 -4.57 1.69 -4.67
N VAL A 12 -4.69 2.80 -3.95
CA VAL A 12 -5.92 3.57 -3.89
C VAL A 12 -5.72 4.84 -4.70
N ILE A 13 -6.50 5.00 -5.76
CA ILE A 13 -6.43 6.17 -6.64
C ILE A 13 -7.70 7.01 -6.46
N ALA A 14 -7.54 8.30 -6.18
CA ALA A 14 -8.66 9.23 -6.13
C ALA A 14 -9.03 9.66 -7.55
N GLY A 15 -10.26 9.34 -7.97
CA GLY A 15 -10.75 9.69 -9.29
C GLY A 15 -10.31 8.72 -10.39
N ASP A 16 -10.61 9.09 -11.63
CA ASP A 16 -10.41 8.21 -12.80
C ASP A 16 -9.43 8.77 -13.82
N SER A 17 -8.65 9.80 -13.46
CA SER A 17 -7.77 10.49 -14.41
C SER A 17 -6.50 9.71 -14.74
N ILE A 18 -6.16 8.69 -13.96
CA ILE A 18 -4.95 7.89 -14.17
C ILE A 18 -5.37 6.46 -14.52
N ALA A 19 -4.84 5.95 -15.63
CA ALA A 19 -5.14 4.58 -16.08
C ALA A 19 -4.34 3.56 -15.26
N ASP A 20 -4.97 2.43 -14.96
CA ASP A 20 -4.36 1.36 -14.16
C ASP A 20 -3.08 0.82 -14.77
N ASP A 21 -3.07 0.60 -16.08
CA ASP A 21 -1.90 0.04 -16.76
C ASP A 21 -0.68 0.96 -16.69
N VAL A 22 -0.88 2.27 -16.66
CA VAL A 22 0.21 3.24 -16.49
C VAL A 22 0.84 3.07 -15.11
N VAL A 23 0.02 2.97 -14.07
CA VAL A 23 0.51 2.77 -12.70
C VAL A 23 1.23 1.44 -12.58
N ILE A 24 0.65 0.38 -13.08
CA ILE A 24 1.25 -0.96 -13.04
C ILE A 24 2.61 -0.97 -13.74
N ASN A 25 2.71 -0.38 -14.92
CA ASN A 25 3.95 -0.34 -15.67
C ASN A 25 5.05 0.41 -14.90
N HIS A 26 4.71 1.53 -14.26
CA HIS A 26 5.66 2.27 -13.43
C HIS A 26 6.13 1.46 -12.23
N PHE A 27 5.21 0.77 -11.55
CA PHE A 27 5.54 -0.03 -10.38
C PHE A 27 6.45 -1.20 -10.74
N VAL A 28 6.15 -1.89 -11.83
CA VAL A 28 6.98 -2.99 -12.30
C VAL A 28 8.39 -2.50 -12.65
N LYS A 29 8.48 -1.38 -13.37
CA LYS A 29 9.75 -0.85 -13.84
C LYS A 29 10.61 -0.30 -12.71
N VAL A 30 10.04 0.45 -11.78
CA VAL A 30 10.78 1.17 -10.75
C VAL A 30 10.99 0.33 -9.50
N ALA A 31 9.95 -0.37 -9.07
CA ALA A 31 9.97 -1.10 -7.80
C ALA A 31 10.23 -2.60 -7.96
N GLY A 32 10.24 -3.12 -9.16
CA GLY A 32 10.49 -4.53 -9.41
C GLY A 32 9.36 -5.46 -9.04
N LEU A 33 8.14 -4.91 -8.93
CA LEU A 33 6.96 -5.69 -8.55
C LEU A 33 6.48 -6.57 -9.70
N ASN A 34 5.76 -7.63 -9.34
CA ASN A 34 5.04 -8.45 -10.29
C ASN A 34 3.67 -7.82 -10.54
N ALA A 35 3.31 -7.60 -11.80
CA ALA A 35 2.03 -6.98 -12.17
C ALA A 35 0.82 -7.69 -11.55
N SER A 36 0.87 -9.02 -11.45
CA SER A 36 -0.23 -9.80 -10.87
C SER A 36 -0.41 -9.58 -9.35
N ASN A 37 0.57 -8.98 -8.70
CA ASN A 37 0.53 -8.69 -7.27
C ASN A 37 0.16 -7.23 -6.97
N ILE A 38 -0.25 -6.48 -7.98
CA ILE A 38 -0.69 -5.08 -7.83
C ILE A 38 -2.20 -5.04 -7.99
N SER A 39 -2.91 -4.59 -6.96
CA SER A 39 -4.36 -4.47 -6.96
C SER A 39 -4.73 -3.00 -6.87
N ILE A 40 -5.46 -2.49 -7.87
CA ILE A 40 -5.81 -1.07 -7.94
C ILE A 40 -7.32 -0.89 -7.71
N LYS A 41 -7.66 0.06 -6.86
CA LYS A 41 -9.03 0.49 -6.64
C LYS A 41 -9.13 2.00 -6.75
N HIS A 42 -10.12 2.47 -7.49
CA HIS A 42 -10.41 3.89 -7.62
C HIS A 42 -11.50 4.27 -6.64
N VAL A 43 -11.25 5.32 -5.86
CA VAL A 43 -12.26 5.92 -4.99
C VAL A 43 -12.80 7.19 -5.67
N PRO A 44 -14.05 7.61 -5.36
CA PRO A 44 -14.66 8.74 -6.06
C PRO A 44 -13.89 10.05 -5.94
N ASN A 45 -13.26 10.29 -4.80
CA ASN A 45 -12.55 11.54 -4.54
C ASN A 45 -11.57 11.37 -3.38
N ASP A 46 -10.83 12.45 -3.08
CA ASP A 46 -9.82 12.43 -2.03
C ASP A 46 -10.38 12.12 -0.64
N LEU A 47 -11.63 12.50 -0.35
CA LEU A 47 -12.24 12.25 0.95
C LEU A 47 -12.41 10.75 1.24
N GLN A 48 -12.44 9.92 0.21
CA GLN A 48 -12.65 8.48 0.36
C GLN A 48 -11.35 7.67 0.36
N VAL A 49 -10.20 8.32 0.23
CA VAL A 49 -8.92 7.63 0.15
C VAL A 49 -8.65 6.81 1.43
N VAL A 50 -8.88 7.40 2.58
CA VAL A 50 -8.61 6.72 3.86
C VAL A 50 -9.47 5.46 4.00
N MET A 51 -10.75 5.54 3.61
CA MET A 51 -11.61 4.37 3.61
C MET A 51 -11.14 3.29 2.64
N GLY A 52 -10.67 3.69 1.47
CA GLY A 52 -10.11 2.74 0.50
C GLY A 52 -8.91 1.98 1.07
N VAL A 53 -8.03 2.68 1.78
CA VAL A 53 -6.89 2.05 2.43
C VAL A 53 -7.36 1.09 3.53
N LEU A 54 -8.33 1.52 4.34
CA LEU A 54 -8.89 0.66 5.39
C LEU A 54 -9.48 -0.62 4.79
N PHE A 55 -10.18 -0.53 3.66
CA PHE A 55 -10.73 -1.70 2.99
C PHE A 55 -9.64 -2.66 2.51
N PHE A 56 -8.55 -2.14 1.98
CA PHE A 56 -7.41 -2.99 1.65
C PHE A 56 -6.88 -3.73 2.88
N ALA A 57 -6.75 -3.03 4.00
CA ALA A 57 -6.26 -3.64 5.23
C ALA A 57 -7.21 -4.70 5.77
N GLU A 58 -8.51 -4.45 5.71
CA GLU A 58 -9.52 -5.38 6.27
C GLU A 58 -9.84 -6.55 5.37
N TYR A 59 -9.92 -6.33 4.06
CA TYR A 59 -10.53 -7.31 3.15
C TYR A 59 -9.55 -7.95 2.18
N THR A 60 -8.28 -7.57 2.21
CA THR A 60 -7.28 -8.14 1.33
C THR A 60 -6.03 -8.57 2.11
N ASP A 61 -5.13 -9.23 1.40
CA ASP A 61 -3.88 -9.72 1.96
C ASP A 61 -2.66 -8.93 1.47
N VAL A 62 -2.85 -7.68 1.04
CA VAL A 62 -1.72 -6.86 0.58
C VAL A 62 -0.75 -6.59 1.72
N ASP A 63 0.52 -6.44 1.36
CA ASP A 63 1.60 -6.14 2.31
C ASP A 63 1.76 -4.66 2.59
N GLY A 64 1.30 -3.82 1.67
CA GLY A 64 1.35 -2.37 1.80
C GLY A 64 0.42 -1.70 0.82
N VAL A 65 0.20 -0.39 0.99
CA VAL A 65 -0.72 0.36 0.15
C VAL A 65 -0.08 1.68 -0.29
N VAL A 66 -0.17 1.98 -1.59
CA VAL A 66 0.18 3.28 -2.16
C VAL A 66 -1.11 4.07 -2.38
N VAL A 67 -1.08 5.32 -1.96
CA VAL A 67 -2.19 6.26 -2.20
C VAL A 67 -1.77 7.26 -3.28
N ILE A 68 -2.59 7.39 -4.31
CA ILE A 68 -2.44 8.41 -5.35
C ILE A 68 -3.66 9.31 -5.26
N ALA A 69 -3.49 10.49 -4.66
CA ALA A 69 -4.57 11.42 -4.42
C ALA A 69 -4.39 12.68 -5.25
N ASN A 70 -5.51 13.27 -5.65
CA ASN A 70 -5.49 14.60 -6.25
C ASN A 70 -5.20 15.62 -5.16
N ASN A 71 -4.62 16.75 -5.54
CA ASN A 71 -4.23 17.77 -4.59
C ASN A 71 -5.44 18.59 -4.14
N ALA A 72 -5.99 18.25 -2.98
CA ALA A 72 -7.15 18.96 -2.41
C ALA A 72 -6.75 20.12 -1.47
N GLY A 73 -5.47 20.47 -1.43
CA GLY A 73 -4.96 21.55 -0.60
C GLY A 73 -4.19 21.06 0.63
N PRO A 74 -3.36 21.95 1.21
CA PRO A 74 -2.42 21.54 2.28
C PRO A 74 -3.11 21.11 3.57
N ASP A 75 -4.19 21.74 3.96
CA ASP A 75 -4.88 21.39 5.22
C ASP A 75 -5.51 20.00 5.12
N TRP A 76 -6.14 19.72 3.99
CA TRP A 76 -6.72 18.40 3.74
C TRP A 76 -5.65 17.33 3.68
N LEU A 77 -4.53 17.63 3.02
CA LEU A 77 -3.40 16.71 2.91
C LEU A 77 -2.87 16.32 4.30
N LEU A 78 -2.74 17.29 5.21
CA LEU A 78 -2.29 17.00 6.57
C LEU A 78 -3.25 16.08 7.32
N CYS A 79 -4.57 16.31 7.19
CA CYS A 79 -5.57 15.44 7.80
C CYS A 79 -5.49 14.01 7.25
N MET A 80 -5.34 13.88 5.94
CA MET A 80 -5.21 12.58 5.30
C MET A 80 -3.93 11.87 5.75
N GLN A 81 -2.81 12.58 5.78
CA GLN A 81 -1.53 12.01 6.22
C GLN A 81 -1.62 11.49 7.65
N LYS A 82 -2.26 12.24 8.54
CA LYS A 82 -2.42 11.81 9.94
C LYS A 82 -3.28 10.56 10.03
N ALA A 83 -4.39 10.52 9.32
CA ALA A 83 -5.29 9.36 9.32
C ALA A 83 -4.59 8.12 8.75
N LEU A 84 -3.85 8.27 7.66
CA LEU A 84 -3.10 7.17 7.05
C LEU A 84 -1.96 6.69 7.96
N TYR A 85 -1.30 7.63 8.65
CA TYR A 85 -0.27 7.29 9.62
C TYR A 85 -0.84 6.43 10.75
N ASP A 86 -2.01 6.80 11.27
CA ASP A 86 -2.68 6.04 12.32
C ASP A 86 -3.06 4.64 11.83
N LEU A 87 -3.56 4.51 10.61
CA LEU A 87 -3.86 3.21 10.02
C LEU A 87 -2.60 2.36 9.83
N GLN A 88 -1.51 2.98 9.39
CA GLN A 88 -0.24 2.29 9.22
C GLN A 88 0.22 1.63 10.52
N ILE A 89 0.12 2.36 11.62
CA ILE A 89 0.51 1.85 12.94
C ILE A 89 -0.48 0.79 13.43
N GLN A 90 -1.78 1.07 13.30
CA GLN A 90 -2.84 0.15 13.75
C GLN A 90 -2.74 -1.21 13.07
N TRP A 91 -2.48 -1.20 11.76
CA TRP A 91 -2.45 -2.43 10.95
C TRP A 91 -1.04 -2.98 10.75
N ASN A 92 -0.01 -2.29 11.26
CA ASN A 92 1.39 -2.67 11.06
C ASN A 92 1.69 -2.92 9.57
N MET A 93 1.24 -2.01 8.73
CA MET A 93 1.29 -2.13 7.28
C MET A 93 1.78 -0.82 6.69
N PRO A 94 2.87 -0.84 5.89
CA PRO A 94 3.36 0.38 5.26
C PRO A 94 2.31 1.00 4.34
N ILE A 95 2.11 2.31 4.50
CA ILE A 95 1.19 3.11 3.67
C ILE A 95 1.93 4.36 3.28
N GLU A 96 1.99 4.68 1.98
CA GLU A 96 2.63 5.90 1.51
C GLU A 96 1.80 6.60 0.46
N ILE A 97 1.87 7.93 0.50
CA ILE A 97 1.23 8.78 -0.49
C ILE A 97 2.23 8.98 -1.62
N GLY A 98 1.84 8.62 -2.83
CA GLY A 98 2.68 8.78 -4.01
C GLY A 98 2.46 10.09 -4.73
N GLY A 99 3.49 10.58 -5.41
CA GLY A 99 3.37 11.63 -6.40
C GLY A 99 2.83 11.06 -7.71
N ALA A 100 3.22 11.66 -8.84
CA ALA A 100 2.79 11.21 -10.16
C ALA A 100 3.01 9.69 -10.29
N TYR A 101 1.96 8.95 -10.54
CA TYR A 101 1.93 7.49 -10.72
C TYR A 101 2.43 6.65 -9.53
N GLY A 102 2.85 7.27 -8.42
CA GLY A 102 3.15 6.56 -7.17
C GLY A 102 4.37 5.63 -7.18
N ALA A 103 5.22 5.66 -8.20
CA ALA A 103 6.31 4.70 -8.34
C ALA A 103 7.34 4.78 -7.21
N ALA A 104 7.72 6.00 -6.79
CA ALA A 104 8.65 6.19 -5.69
C ALA A 104 8.09 5.69 -4.36
N ALA A 105 6.79 5.89 -4.13
CA ALA A 105 6.11 5.36 -2.96
C ALA A 105 6.08 3.83 -2.98
N ALA A 106 5.84 3.24 -4.14
CA ALA A 106 5.88 1.78 -4.28
C ALA A 106 7.26 1.21 -3.94
N GLU A 107 8.33 1.85 -4.42
CA GLU A 107 9.69 1.43 -4.10
C GLU A 107 9.96 1.51 -2.59
N SER A 108 9.52 2.58 -1.96
CA SER A 108 9.66 2.76 -0.51
C SER A 108 8.90 1.67 0.25
N ILE A 109 7.68 1.35 -0.16
CA ILE A 109 6.89 0.28 0.47
C ILE A 109 7.59 -1.07 0.31
N VAL A 110 8.13 -1.37 -0.86
CA VAL A 110 8.87 -2.62 -1.08
C VAL A 110 9.99 -2.73 -0.06
N ARG A 111 10.77 -1.67 0.13
CA ARG A 111 11.86 -1.67 1.11
C ARG A 111 11.36 -1.87 2.53
N MET A 112 10.26 -1.23 2.90
CA MET A 112 9.69 -1.37 4.24
C MET A 112 9.15 -2.78 4.48
N VAL A 113 8.50 -3.38 3.49
CA VAL A 113 8.01 -4.75 3.60
C VAL A 113 9.17 -5.73 3.70
N GLN A 114 10.22 -5.55 2.90
CA GLN A 114 11.42 -6.38 2.99
C GLN A 114 12.05 -6.30 4.38
N MET A 115 12.17 -5.10 4.95
CA MET A 115 12.65 -4.90 6.32
C MET A 115 11.76 -5.62 7.33
N GLN A 116 10.44 -5.48 7.19
CA GLN A 116 9.48 -6.09 8.10
C GLN A 116 9.63 -7.63 8.13
N TYR A 117 9.72 -8.25 6.96
CA TYR A 117 9.92 -9.69 6.86
C TYR A 117 11.29 -10.12 7.38
N GLU A 118 12.32 -9.33 7.12
CA GLU A 118 13.66 -9.60 7.63
C GLU A 118 13.66 -9.57 9.17
N MET A 119 13.08 -8.54 9.77
CA MET A 119 13.04 -8.42 11.24
C MET A 119 12.12 -9.45 11.88
N ALA A 120 11.06 -9.86 11.20
CA ALA A 120 10.15 -10.90 11.65
C ALA A 120 10.66 -12.31 11.30
N GLY A 121 11.78 -12.43 10.62
CA GLY A 121 12.25 -13.69 10.03
C GLY A 121 12.62 -14.76 11.04
N GLU A 122 12.81 -14.42 12.29
CA GLU A 122 13.03 -15.38 13.37
C GLU A 122 11.72 -15.97 13.90
N LEU A 123 10.59 -15.37 13.52
CA LEU A 123 9.28 -15.91 13.84
C LEU A 123 8.87 -16.87 12.71
N PRO A 124 8.15 -17.94 13.01
CA PRO A 124 7.73 -18.90 11.99
C PRO A 124 6.59 -18.35 11.13
N VAL A 125 6.87 -17.31 10.35
CA VAL A 125 5.90 -16.71 9.44
C VAL A 125 6.06 -17.36 8.08
N GLU A 126 5.01 -18.05 7.60
CA GLU A 126 5.01 -18.63 6.28
C GLU A 126 4.85 -17.52 5.25
N ARG A 127 5.65 -17.55 4.19
CA ARG A 127 5.59 -16.50 3.15
C ARG A 127 4.23 -16.46 2.45
N SER A 128 3.54 -17.58 2.36
CA SER A 128 2.21 -17.63 1.76
C SER A 128 1.16 -16.87 2.55
N THR A 129 1.45 -16.54 3.80
CA THR A 129 0.54 -15.77 4.66
C THR A 129 1.09 -14.37 4.83
N PRO A 130 0.49 -13.36 4.18
CA PRO A 130 0.95 -11.98 4.33
C PRO A 130 0.86 -11.51 5.78
N LEU A 131 1.78 -10.62 6.17
CA LEU A 131 1.79 -10.07 7.53
C LEU A 131 0.51 -9.31 7.84
N SER A 132 -0.13 -8.70 6.85
CA SER A 132 -1.41 -8.02 7.03
C SER A 132 -2.51 -8.95 7.51
N VAL A 133 -2.52 -10.19 7.05
CA VAL A 133 -3.49 -11.20 7.53
C VAL A 133 -3.24 -11.55 8.99
N ASN A 134 -1.98 -11.72 9.36
CA ASN A 134 -1.60 -11.99 10.74
C ASN A 134 -1.98 -10.84 11.68
N ARG A 135 -1.87 -9.59 11.18
CA ARG A 135 -2.28 -8.41 11.94
C ARG A 135 -3.78 -8.41 12.23
N LYS A 136 -4.59 -8.81 11.27
CA LYS A 136 -6.04 -8.92 11.47
C LYS A 136 -6.37 -9.87 12.61
N ASP A 137 -5.73 -11.02 12.63
CA ASP A 137 -5.91 -12.01 13.68
C ASP A 137 -5.50 -11.47 15.05
N SER A 138 -4.44 -10.68 15.12
CA SER A 138 -3.95 -10.12 16.37
C SER A 138 -4.81 -8.97 16.90
N ILE A 139 -5.56 -8.30 16.04
CA ILE A 139 -6.42 -7.17 16.43
C ILE A 139 -7.76 -7.66 16.98
N ASN A 140 -8.21 -8.77 16.51
CA ASN A 140 -9.45 -9.39 16.97
C ASN A 140 -9.26 -10.12 18.29
#